data_af00ffdba1f9ec37c34fabb1e0e8309a
#
_entry.id   af00ffdba1f9ec37c34fabb1e0e8309a
#
_cell.length_a   1.000
_cell.length_b   1.000
_cell.length_c   1.000
_cell.angle_alpha   90.00
_cell.angle_beta   90.00
_cell.angle_gamma   90.00
#
_symmetry.space_group_name_H-M   'P 1'
#
loop_
_entity.id
_entity.type
_entity.pdbx_description
1 polymer ?
#
loop_
_entity_poly.entity_id
_entity_poly.type
_entity_poly.pdbx_seq_one_letter_code
_entity_poly.pdbx_strand_id
1 'polypeptide(L)'
;MKYYYHKLLIKYNNTINVIILIKKNKQLEKYLNDINEESILGIDTEFRRIDSYLPELCLVQIASINYLECIDVLSINNLEPLFDKLYDGKTLWVIHSARQDIEALYYLSNRIPDLLFDTQIGASFLNYPMQVSYQGITEKLQNIFLEKKYTRFDWRKRPLPNDVLKYALDDVKYLLPNYKI
;
A
#
# COMPACT_ATOMS: atom_id res chain seq x y z
N MET A 1 -25.88 -4.01 2.95
CA MET A 1 -24.56 -4.06 2.32
C MET A 1 -24.22 -2.79 1.49
N LYS A 2 -25.12 -2.26 0.61
CA LYS A 2 -24.90 -1.02 -0.17
C LYS A 2 -24.62 0.27 0.65
N TYR A 3 -25.11 0.38 1.88
CA TYR A 3 -24.96 1.58 2.72
C TYR A 3 -23.56 1.81 3.31
N TYR A 4 -22.76 0.74 3.49
CA TYR A 4 -21.40 0.84 4.01
C TYR A 4 -20.39 1.33 2.95
N TYR A 5 -20.61 0.98 1.69
CA TYR A 5 -19.74 1.38 0.58
C TYR A 5 -19.77 2.90 0.33
N HIS A 6 -20.96 3.52 0.44
CA HIS A 6 -21.10 4.98 0.25
C HIS A 6 -20.34 5.76 1.33
N LYS A 7 -20.31 5.26 2.58
CA LYS A 7 -19.59 5.92 3.68
C LYS A 7 -18.06 5.81 3.55
N LEU A 8 -17.53 4.71 3.02
CA LEU A 8 -16.08 4.56 2.81
C LEU A 8 -15.58 5.46 1.68
N LEU A 9 -16.27 5.51 0.55
CA LEU A 9 -15.92 6.38 -0.58
C LEU A 9 -16.01 7.87 -0.22
N ILE A 10 -16.97 8.26 0.63
CA ILE A 10 -17.15 9.65 1.08
C ILE A 10 -16.01 10.08 2.02
N LYS A 11 -15.49 9.20 2.89
CA LYS A 11 -14.37 9.56 3.77
C LYS A 11 -13.06 9.80 3.01
N TYR A 12 -12.76 9.03 1.99
CA TYR A 12 -11.58 9.27 1.13
C TYR A 12 -11.74 10.49 0.21
N ASN A 13 -12.97 10.87 -0.16
CA ASN A 13 -13.23 11.99 -1.07
C ASN A 13 -13.38 13.35 -0.35
N ASN A 14 -13.64 13.40 0.95
CA ASN A 14 -13.88 14.63 1.70
C ASN A 14 -12.69 15.11 2.55
N THR A 15 -11.57 14.41 2.56
CA THR A 15 -10.37 14.88 3.26
C THR A 15 -9.57 15.75 2.30
N ILE A 16 -9.41 17.03 2.65
CA ILE A 16 -8.44 17.94 2.02
C ILE A 16 -7.10 17.22 2.00
N ASN A 17 -6.63 16.89 0.79
CA ASN A 17 -5.46 16.06 0.52
C ASN A 17 -4.16 16.74 0.96
N VAL A 18 -3.90 16.83 2.24
CA VAL A 18 -2.53 16.96 2.71
C VAL A 18 -1.94 15.57 2.67
N ILE A 19 -1.21 15.26 1.60
CA ILE A 19 -0.44 14.03 1.50
C ILE A 19 0.61 14.08 2.60
N ILE A 20 0.48 13.22 3.61
CA ILE A 20 1.43 13.15 4.71
C ILE A 20 2.45 12.07 4.35
N LEU A 21 3.70 12.49 4.15
CA LEU A 21 4.84 11.61 4.04
C LEU A 21 5.45 11.41 5.42
N ILE A 22 5.37 10.20 5.95
CA ILE A 22 5.98 9.82 7.23
C ILE A 22 7.48 9.61 7.00
N LYS A 23 8.32 10.49 7.58
CA LYS A 23 9.79 10.48 7.41
C LYS A 23 10.58 10.66 8.70
N LYS A 24 9.92 10.55 9.84
CA LYS A 24 10.57 10.62 11.17
C LYS A 24 9.99 9.52 12.07
N ASN A 25 10.83 8.93 12.92
CA ASN A 25 10.39 7.88 13.86
C ASN A 25 9.16 8.30 14.68
N LYS A 26 9.14 9.53 15.22
CA LYS A 26 7.98 10.02 16.00
C LYS A 26 6.68 10.10 15.18
N GLN A 27 6.75 10.39 13.88
CA GLN A 27 5.58 10.36 13.01
C GLN A 27 5.11 8.93 12.77
N LEU A 28 6.06 8.01 12.57
CA LEU A 28 5.79 6.58 12.42
C LEU A 28 5.11 6.02 13.66
N GLU A 29 5.66 6.24 14.85
CA GLU A 29 5.08 5.81 16.13
C GLU A 29 3.65 6.33 16.30
N LYS A 30 3.42 7.60 16.03
CA LYS A 30 2.06 8.16 16.07
C LYS A 30 1.12 7.46 15.12
N TYR A 31 1.53 7.28 13.86
CA TYR A 31 0.73 6.62 12.84
C TYR A 31 0.42 5.16 13.21
N LEU A 32 1.41 4.42 13.71
CA LEU A 32 1.22 3.02 14.14
C LEU A 32 0.24 2.92 15.32
N ASN A 33 0.27 3.87 16.25
CA ASN A 33 -0.73 3.95 17.32
C ASN A 33 -2.15 4.23 16.77
N ASP A 34 -2.25 5.10 15.76
CA ASP A 34 -3.53 5.44 15.12
C ASP A 34 -4.16 4.24 14.39
N ILE A 35 -3.33 3.31 13.85
CA ILE A 35 -3.78 2.09 13.15
C ILE A 35 -3.66 0.81 13.98
N ASN A 36 -3.37 0.91 15.29
CA ASN A 36 -3.09 -0.26 16.13
C ASN A 36 -4.22 -1.31 16.10
N GLU A 37 -5.47 -0.87 16.13
CA GLU A 37 -6.66 -1.72 16.13
C GLU A 37 -7.10 -2.17 14.72
N GLU A 38 -6.43 -1.70 13.67
CA GLU A 38 -6.76 -2.09 12.31
C GLU A 38 -6.18 -3.49 12.02
N SER A 39 -7.06 -4.44 11.73
CA SER A 39 -6.68 -5.84 11.42
C SER A 39 -6.59 -6.14 9.94
N ILE A 40 -6.93 -5.19 9.08
CA ILE A 40 -6.86 -5.33 7.61
C ILE A 40 -6.19 -4.08 7.05
N LEU A 41 -5.07 -4.25 6.39
CA LEU A 41 -4.31 -3.16 5.77
C LEU A 41 -4.11 -3.44 4.27
N GLY A 42 -4.42 -2.45 3.44
CA GLY A 42 -3.95 -2.40 2.06
C GLY A 42 -2.47 -1.99 2.06
N ILE A 43 -1.62 -2.73 1.38
CA ILE A 43 -0.17 -2.50 1.35
C ILE A 43 0.31 -2.50 -0.08
N ASP A 44 1.21 -1.58 -0.40
CA ASP A 44 1.98 -1.52 -1.63
C ASP A 44 3.37 -1.01 -1.33
N THR A 45 4.33 -1.25 -2.21
CA THR A 45 5.72 -0.81 -2.01
C THR A 45 6.32 -0.23 -3.28
N GLU A 46 7.21 0.74 -3.08
CA GLU A 46 8.07 1.20 -4.15
C GLU A 46 9.53 0.89 -3.82
N PHE A 47 10.21 0.26 -4.75
CA PHE A 47 11.59 -0.15 -4.58
C PHE A 47 12.40 0.08 -5.86
N ARG A 48 13.71 0.13 -5.71
CA ARG A 48 14.64 0.17 -6.83
C ARG A 48 15.31 -1.18 -7.02
N ARG A 49 15.35 -1.62 -8.27
CA ARG A 49 16.12 -2.81 -8.68
C ARG A 49 16.93 -2.45 -9.93
N ILE A 50 18.08 -1.80 -9.75
CA ILE A 50 19.00 -1.43 -10.82
C ILE A 50 20.40 -1.88 -10.38
N ASP A 51 21.06 -2.65 -11.22
CA ASP A 51 22.42 -3.18 -10.99
C ASP A 51 22.55 -4.01 -9.69
N SER A 52 21.43 -4.49 -9.13
CA SER A 52 21.37 -5.31 -7.92
C SER A 52 20.34 -6.42 -8.07
N TYR A 53 20.69 -7.61 -7.62
CA TYR A 53 19.74 -8.71 -7.49
C TYR A 53 18.67 -8.42 -6.42
N LEU A 54 19.07 -7.70 -5.36
CA LEU A 54 18.22 -7.39 -4.22
C LEU A 54 17.45 -6.06 -4.45
N PRO A 55 16.14 -6.03 -4.20
CA PRO A 55 15.38 -4.79 -4.24
C PRO A 55 15.75 -3.87 -3.07
N GLU A 56 16.01 -2.60 -3.36
CA GLU A 56 16.17 -1.55 -2.35
C GLU A 56 14.80 -0.93 -2.08
N LEU A 57 14.18 -1.25 -0.95
CA LEU A 57 12.89 -0.69 -0.56
C LEU A 57 13.02 0.82 -0.28
N CYS A 58 12.18 1.64 -0.90
CA CYS A 58 12.25 3.10 -0.82
C CYS A 58 11.02 3.72 -0.16
N LEU A 59 9.84 3.12 -0.37
CA LEU A 59 8.57 3.63 0.14
C LEU A 59 7.65 2.46 0.48
N VAL A 60 6.88 2.58 1.56
CA VAL A 60 5.76 1.69 1.88
C VAL A 60 4.49 2.52 1.94
N GLN A 61 3.47 2.12 1.21
CA GLN A 61 2.14 2.71 1.27
C GLN A 61 1.24 1.81 2.09
N ILE A 62 0.46 2.42 2.98
CA ILE A 62 -0.52 1.70 3.79
C ILE A 62 -1.87 2.42 3.72
N ALA A 63 -2.90 1.63 3.41
CA ALA A 63 -4.31 2.05 3.49
C ALA A 63 -5.04 1.24 4.56
N SER A 64 -5.77 1.91 5.41
CA SER A 64 -6.77 1.31 6.29
C SER A 64 -8.15 1.93 6.02
N ILE A 65 -9.14 1.64 6.85
CA ILE A 65 -10.45 2.27 6.73
C ILE A 65 -10.39 3.80 6.86
N ASN A 66 -9.47 4.30 7.71
CA ASN A 66 -9.42 5.70 8.10
C ASN A 66 -8.15 6.43 7.66
N TYR A 67 -7.11 5.69 7.26
CA TYR A 67 -5.78 6.23 7.01
C TYR A 67 -5.26 5.81 5.64
N LEU A 68 -4.53 6.70 5.01
CA LEU A 68 -3.90 6.49 3.72
C LEU A 68 -2.58 7.25 3.73
N GLU A 69 -1.46 6.56 3.95
CA GLU A 69 -0.17 7.17 4.23
C GLU A 69 0.98 6.54 3.44
N CYS A 70 2.00 7.36 3.15
CA CYS A 70 3.29 6.90 2.64
C CYS A 70 4.34 6.97 3.75
N ILE A 71 5.14 5.93 3.88
CA ILE A 71 6.26 5.82 4.81
C ILE A 71 7.57 5.86 4.01
N ASP A 72 8.36 6.90 4.22
CA ASP A 72 9.68 7.04 3.60
C ASP A 72 10.71 6.19 4.33
N VAL A 73 10.88 4.97 3.85
CA VAL A 73 11.80 3.97 4.43
C VAL A 73 13.23 4.49 4.50
N LEU A 74 13.67 5.28 3.51
CA LEU A 74 15.03 5.80 3.46
C LEU A 74 15.31 6.90 4.50
N SER A 75 14.25 7.52 5.04
CA SER A 75 14.35 8.60 6.04
C SER A 75 14.10 8.14 7.48
N ILE A 76 13.61 6.91 7.69
CA ILE A 76 13.31 6.35 9.00
C ILE A 76 14.50 5.54 9.51
N ASN A 77 15.02 5.87 10.69
CA ASN A 77 16.19 5.18 11.25
C ASN A 77 15.84 3.83 11.90
N ASN A 78 14.62 3.66 12.38
CA ASN A 78 14.17 2.42 13.02
C ASN A 78 12.80 2.01 12.45
N LEU A 79 12.79 0.93 11.67
CA LEU A 79 11.59 0.37 11.04
C LEU A 79 10.99 -0.80 11.85
N GLU A 80 11.63 -1.26 12.93
CA GLU A 80 11.12 -2.38 13.73
C GLU A 80 9.67 -2.19 14.21
N PRO A 81 9.25 -0.99 14.68
CA PRO A 81 7.84 -0.80 15.05
C PRO A 81 6.85 -0.98 13.88
N LEU A 82 7.26 -0.63 12.65
CA LEU A 82 6.46 -0.91 11.45
C LEU A 82 6.37 -2.42 11.20
N PHE A 83 7.50 -3.12 11.26
CA PHE A 83 7.54 -4.56 11.06
C PHE A 83 6.75 -5.31 12.14
N ASP A 84 6.83 -4.88 13.39
CA ASP A 84 6.05 -5.46 14.48
C ASP A 84 4.54 -5.34 14.24
N LYS A 85 4.07 -4.23 13.67
CA LYS A 85 2.65 -4.08 13.28
C LYS A 85 2.29 -4.91 12.06
N LEU A 86 3.14 -4.92 11.03
CA LEU A 86 2.85 -5.64 9.79
C LEU A 86 2.87 -7.16 9.97
N TYR A 87 3.74 -7.67 10.85
CA TYR A 87 3.96 -9.11 11.07
C TYR A 87 3.47 -9.59 12.44
N ASP A 88 2.41 -8.95 12.99
CA ASP A 88 1.85 -9.27 14.32
C ASP A 88 1.03 -10.58 14.37
N GLY A 89 0.95 -11.31 13.27
CA GLY A 89 0.15 -12.53 13.12
C GLY A 89 -1.37 -12.31 13.07
N LYS A 90 -1.84 -11.05 13.18
CA LYS A 90 -3.26 -10.69 13.21
C LYS A 90 -3.67 -9.77 12.08
N THR A 91 -2.71 -9.04 11.51
CA THR A 91 -2.93 -8.09 10.42
C THR A 91 -3.00 -8.82 9.08
N LEU A 92 -4.17 -8.78 8.43
CA LEU A 92 -4.34 -9.25 7.06
C LEU A 92 -3.80 -8.21 6.09
N TRP A 93 -2.83 -8.61 5.28
CA TRP A 93 -2.35 -7.81 4.16
C TRP A 93 -3.24 -8.00 2.96
N VAL A 94 -3.78 -6.92 2.44
CA VAL A 94 -4.45 -6.87 1.14
C VAL A 94 -3.52 -6.18 0.16
N ILE A 95 -3.10 -6.88 -0.87
CA ILE A 95 -2.07 -6.43 -1.80
C ILE A 95 -2.44 -6.84 -3.22
N HIS A 96 -1.80 -6.31 -4.25
CA HIS A 96 -2.03 -6.70 -5.63
C HIS A 96 -0.75 -7.18 -6.29
N SER A 97 -0.68 -8.46 -6.70
CA SER A 97 0.53 -9.07 -7.28
C SER A 97 1.73 -9.08 -6.31
N ALA A 98 1.49 -9.54 -5.10
CA ALA A 98 2.25 -9.39 -3.86
C ALA A 98 3.73 -9.81 -3.89
N ARG A 99 4.16 -10.63 -4.85
CA ARG A 99 5.45 -11.33 -4.82
C ARG A 99 6.65 -10.39 -4.64
N GLN A 100 6.69 -9.29 -5.39
CA GLN A 100 7.83 -8.38 -5.39
C GLN A 100 7.86 -7.50 -4.13
N ASP A 101 6.69 -7.14 -3.60
CA ASP A 101 6.55 -6.36 -2.38
C ASP A 101 6.99 -7.17 -1.16
N ILE A 102 6.55 -8.44 -1.08
CA ILE A 102 7.01 -9.36 -0.04
C ILE A 102 8.52 -9.52 -0.10
N GLU A 103 9.10 -9.70 -1.30
CA GLU A 103 10.54 -9.79 -1.47
C GLU A 103 11.25 -8.53 -0.97
N ALA A 104 10.77 -7.33 -1.35
CA ALA A 104 11.39 -6.07 -0.95
C ALA A 104 11.33 -5.85 0.57
N LEU A 105 10.20 -6.17 1.20
CA LEU A 105 10.03 -6.09 2.65
C LEU A 105 10.85 -7.17 3.39
N TYR A 106 10.93 -8.38 2.85
CA TYR A 106 11.67 -9.49 3.46
C TYR A 106 13.16 -9.16 3.65
N TYR A 107 13.79 -8.49 2.69
CA TYR A 107 15.22 -8.14 2.79
C TYR A 107 15.54 -7.20 3.95
N LEU A 108 14.58 -6.41 4.42
CA LEU A 108 14.77 -5.54 5.58
C LEU A 108 14.28 -6.17 6.88
N SER A 109 13.16 -6.89 6.83
CA SER A 109 12.50 -7.42 8.03
C SER A 109 12.94 -8.85 8.39
N ASN A 110 13.38 -9.62 7.39
CA ASN A 110 13.57 -11.09 7.49
C ASN A 110 12.31 -11.82 7.96
N ARG A 111 11.11 -11.27 7.66
CA ARG A 111 9.79 -11.77 8.08
C ARG A 111 8.90 -11.99 6.86
N ILE A 112 7.93 -12.91 6.99
CA ILE A 112 6.89 -13.19 5.97
C ILE A 112 5.53 -12.97 6.65
N PRO A 113 4.53 -12.36 5.98
CA PRO A 113 3.22 -12.15 6.58
C PRO A 113 2.48 -13.49 6.76
N ASP A 114 1.84 -13.66 7.92
CA ASP A 114 1.02 -14.84 8.21
C ASP A 114 -0.34 -14.80 7.48
N LEU A 115 -0.89 -13.61 7.29
CA LEU A 115 -2.20 -13.40 6.67
C LEU A 115 -2.04 -12.49 5.44
N LEU A 116 -2.34 -13.04 4.27
CA LEU A 116 -2.19 -12.36 2.99
C LEU A 116 -3.38 -12.65 2.08
N PHE A 117 -3.93 -11.60 1.46
CA PHE A 117 -4.85 -11.69 0.34
C PHE A 117 -4.30 -10.92 -0.86
N ASP A 118 -3.97 -11.64 -1.92
CA ASP A 118 -3.58 -11.04 -3.20
C ASP A 118 -4.81 -10.81 -4.07
N THR A 119 -5.14 -9.54 -4.33
CA THR A 119 -6.31 -9.16 -5.13
C THR A 119 -6.19 -9.57 -6.60
N GLN A 120 -4.98 -9.78 -7.14
CA GLN A 120 -4.79 -10.32 -8.48
C GLN A 120 -5.19 -11.80 -8.53
N ILE A 121 -4.76 -12.57 -7.53
CA ILE A 121 -5.15 -13.99 -7.40
C ILE A 121 -6.64 -14.08 -7.13
N GLY A 122 -7.18 -13.30 -6.18
CA GLY A 122 -8.61 -13.25 -5.87
C GLY A 122 -9.47 -12.96 -7.10
N ALA A 123 -9.06 -12.01 -7.93
CA ALA A 123 -9.77 -11.65 -9.16
C ALA A 123 -9.88 -12.83 -10.15
N SER A 124 -8.91 -13.72 -10.20
CA SER A 124 -8.95 -14.88 -11.09
C SER A 124 -10.09 -15.85 -10.76
N PHE A 125 -10.49 -15.94 -9.48
CA PHE A 125 -11.66 -16.74 -9.06
C PHE A 125 -12.99 -16.10 -9.46
N LEU A 126 -12.98 -14.81 -9.79
CA LEU A 126 -14.14 -14.07 -10.30
C LEU A 126 -14.14 -13.97 -11.85
N ASN A 127 -13.41 -14.86 -12.53
CA ASN A 127 -13.26 -14.92 -13.98
C ASN A 127 -12.60 -13.67 -14.62
N TYR A 128 -11.83 -12.89 -13.87
CA TYR A 128 -10.94 -11.91 -14.46
C TYR A 128 -9.67 -12.57 -15.01
N PRO A 129 -8.94 -11.95 -15.96
CA PRO A 129 -7.68 -12.47 -16.45
C PRO A 129 -6.68 -12.75 -15.30
N MET A 130 -5.94 -13.85 -15.35
CA MET A 130 -4.99 -14.26 -14.30
C MET A 130 -3.95 -13.18 -13.93
N GLN A 131 -3.61 -12.30 -14.86
CA GLN A 131 -2.67 -11.20 -14.67
C GLN A 131 -3.35 -9.84 -14.85
N VAL A 132 -4.60 -9.72 -14.38
CA VAL A 132 -5.27 -8.44 -14.40
C VAL A 132 -4.45 -7.40 -13.63
N SER A 133 -4.25 -6.22 -14.20
CA SER A 133 -3.51 -5.16 -13.49
C SER A 133 -4.38 -4.52 -12.40
N TYR A 134 -3.73 -3.93 -11.39
CA TYR A 134 -4.41 -3.17 -10.34
C TYR A 134 -5.35 -2.10 -10.91
N GLN A 135 -4.88 -1.33 -11.90
CA GLN A 135 -5.69 -0.34 -12.60
C GLN A 135 -6.90 -0.99 -13.28
N GLY A 136 -6.68 -2.11 -13.98
CA GLY A 136 -7.75 -2.82 -14.70
C GLY A 136 -8.82 -3.38 -13.76
N ILE A 137 -8.43 -3.97 -12.62
CA ILE A 137 -9.41 -4.46 -11.65
C ILE A 137 -10.13 -3.31 -10.93
N THR A 138 -9.44 -2.23 -10.58
CA THR A 138 -10.02 -1.04 -9.97
C THR A 138 -11.02 -0.36 -10.91
N GLU A 139 -10.70 -0.23 -12.20
CA GLU A 139 -11.63 0.29 -13.20
C GLU A 139 -12.90 -0.56 -13.28
N LYS A 140 -12.76 -1.88 -13.31
CA LYS A 140 -13.89 -2.82 -13.40
C LYS A 140 -14.78 -2.81 -12.16
N LEU A 141 -14.18 -2.80 -10.97
CA LEU A 141 -14.92 -2.93 -9.70
C LEU A 141 -15.42 -1.59 -9.16
N GLN A 142 -14.66 -0.52 -9.35
CA GLN A 142 -14.92 0.80 -8.75
C GLN A 142 -15.37 1.84 -9.79
N ASN A 143 -15.27 1.55 -11.09
CA ASN A 143 -15.46 2.52 -12.18
C ASN A 143 -14.53 3.75 -12.05
N ILE A 144 -13.28 3.50 -11.64
CA ILE A 144 -12.25 4.51 -11.43
C ILE A 144 -11.05 4.21 -12.33
N PHE A 145 -10.67 5.18 -13.15
CA PHE A 145 -9.50 5.10 -14.00
C PHE A 145 -8.25 5.60 -13.28
N LEU A 146 -7.21 4.76 -13.21
CA LEU A 146 -5.92 5.08 -12.61
C LEU A 146 -4.84 5.22 -13.70
N GLU A 147 -4.05 6.29 -13.62
CA GLU A 147 -2.97 6.55 -14.56
C GLU A 147 -1.69 5.76 -14.21
N LYS A 148 -1.01 5.18 -15.21
CA LYS A 148 0.32 4.54 -15.07
C LYS A 148 1.44 5.52 -15.38
N LYS A 149 1.64 6.54 -14.54
CA LYS A 149 2.54 7.65 -14.88
C LYS A 149 3.98 7.47 -14.41
N TYR A 150 4.19 6.84 -13.26
CA TYR A 150 5.48 6.82 -12.58
C TYR A 150 6.11 5.43 -12.40
N THR A 151 5.72 4.43 -13.16
CA THR A 151 6.22 3.04 -13.10
C THR A 151 7.75 2.89 -13.25
N ARG A 152 8.44 3.91 -13.78
CA ARG A 152 9.91 3.93 -13.95
C ARG A 152 10.56 5.09 -13.21
N PHE A 153 9.89 5.64 -12.20
CA PHE A 153 10.46 6.70 -11.39
C PHE A 153 11.61 6.16 -10.53
N ASP A 154 12.65 6.99 -10.33
CA ASP A 154 13.73 6.65 -9.39
C ASP A 154 13.28 6.99 -7.96
N TRP A 155 12.75 6.00 -7.25
CA TRP A 155 12.17 6.12 -5.92
C TRP A 155 13.17 6.48 -4.82
N ARG A 156 14.48 6.56 -5.12
CA ARG A 156 15.48 7.09 -4.19
C ARG A 156 15.56 8.61 -4.18
N LYS A 157 15.06 9.27 -5.22
CA LYS A 157 15.11 10.73 -5.30
C LYS A 157 14.37 11.37 -4.12
N ARG A 158 15.00 12.37 -3.52
CA ARG A 158 14.40 13.18 -2.46
C ARG A 158 14.64 14.66 -2.74
N PRO A 159 13.66 15.55 -2.44
CA PRO A 159 12.31 15.24 -1.97
C PRO A 159 11.45 14.57 -3.04
N LEU A 160 10.48 13.75 -2.62
CA LEU A 160 9.48 13.20 -3.54
C LEU A 160 8.49 14.30 -3.95
N PRO A 161 8.23 14.49 -5.25
CA PRO A 161 7.19 15.41 -5.73
C PRO A 161 5.78 14.98 -5.29
N ASN A 162 4.88 15.94 -5.09
CA ASN A 162 3.52 15.65 -4.61
C ASN A 162 2.71 14.78 -5.57
N ASP A 163 2.91 14.92 -6.88
CA ASP A 163 2.24 14.10 -7.89
C ASP A 163 2.75 12.65 -7.90
N VAL A 164 4.03 12.42 -7.57
CA VAL A 164 4.61 11.09 -7.38
C VAL A 164 4.06 10.43 -6.11
N LEU A 165 3.95 11.19 -5.01
CA LEU A 165 3.33 10.69 -3.76
C LEU A 165 1.83 10.38 -3.96
N LYS A 166 1.12 11.20 -4.74
CA LYS A 166 -0.27 10.93 -5.08
C LYS A 166 -0.39 9.63 -5.87
N TYR A 167 0.47 9.42 -6.86
CA TYR A 167 0.52 8.18 -7.61
C TYR A 167 0.72 6.97 -6.68
N ALA A 168 1.72 7.01 -5.80
CA ALA A 168 1.98 5.94 -4.83
C ALA A 168 0.78 5.67 -3.91
N LEU A 169 0.06 6.70 -3.47
CA LEU A 169 -1.16 6.54 -2.67
C LEU A 169 -2.32 5.97 -3.49
N ASP A 170 -2.43 6.31 -4.77
CA ASP A 170 -3.48 5.77 -5.63
C ASP A 170 -3.30 4.26 -5.87
N ASP A 171 -2.05 3.72 -5.81
CA ASP A 171 -1.76 2.29 -5.96
C ASP A 171 -2.20 1.45 -4.73
N VAL A 172 -2.44 2.05 -3.58
CA VAL A 172 -2.92 1.35 -2.36
C VAL A 172 -4.37 1.70 -1.99
N LYS A 173 -4.86 2.85 -2.44
CA LYS A 173 -6.14 3.44 -2.03
C LYS A 173 -7.36 2.54 -2.27
N TYR A 174 -7.35 1.78 -3.34
CA TYR A 174 -8.49 0.96 -3.75
C TYR A 174 -8.32 -0.53 -3.43
N LEU A 175 -7.23 -0.93 -2.76
CA LEU A 175 -7.01 -2.33 -2.38
C LEU A 175 -8.13 -2.85 -1.48
N LEU A 176 -8.45 -2.13 -0.40
CA LEU A 176 -9.53 -2.53 0.52
C LEU A 176 -10.93 -2.47 -0.12
N PRO A 177 -11.29 -1.44 -0.90
CA PRO A 177 -12.51 -1.47 -1.71
C PRO A 177 -12.59 -2.67 -2.67
N ASN A 178 -11.50 -2.99 -3.38
CA ASN A 178 -11.46 -4.13 -4.30
C ASN A 178 -11.55 -5.48 -3.57
N TYR A 179 -10.94 -5.61 -2.39
CA TYR A 179 -11.00 -6.81 -1.55
C TYR A 179 -12.40 -7.15 -1.06
N LYS A 180 -13.26 -6.15 -0.85
CA LYS A 180 -14.62 -6.34 -0.28
C LYS A 180 -15.68 -6.77 -1.28
N ILE A 181 -15.36 -6.87 -2.55
CA ILE A 181 -16.27 -7.31 -3.62
C ILE A 181 -16.11 -8.79 -3.89
#